data_a5c364e8e1c6d415eca432e541f5b8e4
#
_entry.id   a5c364e8e1c6d415eca432e541f5b8e4
#
_cell.length_a   1.000
_cell.length_b   1.000
_cell.length_c   1.000
_cell.angle_alpha   90.00
_cell.angle_beta   90.00
_cell.angle_gamma   90.00
#
_symmetry.space_group_name_H-M   'P 1'
#
loop_
_entity.id
_entity.type
_entity.pdbx_description
1 polymer ?
#
loop_
_entity_poly.entity_id
_entity_poly.type
_entity_poly.pdbx_seq_one_letter_code
_entity_poly.pdbx_strand_id
1 'polypeptide(L)'
;MLTLLLSAACTTAPPENVENICAIFEEKRGWYKSAKKSEKRWGTPVHVQMSIIRQESTFQADARPPRGQLLGFIPWKRPSNAYGYAQALDGTWDWYRDDTGRRFADRDDFEDAIDFVGWYTNLSNKSVGISKWDPYNQYLAYHEGQGGWRKGSYKQKRWLTDTARKVDHRARAWGAQLKGCEDDLDTGWWIFGG
;
A
#
# COMPACT_ATOMS: atom_id res chain seq x y z
N MET A 1 -22.78 -29.12 28.45
CA MET A 1 -21.62 -28.23 28.31
C MET A 1 -21.52 -27.83 26.84
N LEU A 2 -21.82 -26.58 26.54
CA LEU A 2 -21.80 -26.02 25.19
C LEU A 2 -20.43 -25.34 25.01
N THR A 3 -19.54 -25.97 24.25
CA THR A 3 -18.20 -25.42 23.96
C THR A 3 -18.33 -24.34 22.88
N LEU A 4 -18.24 -23.08 23.31
CA LEU A 4 -18.10 -21.94 22.36
C LEU A 4 -16.76 -22.05 21.67
N LEU A 5 -16.77 -22.44 20.39
CA LEU A 5 -15.63 -22.28 19.50
C LEU A 5 -15.50 -20.79 19.19
N LEU A 6 -14.58 -20.09 19.86
CA LEU A 6 -14.13 -18.77 19.41
C LEU A 6 -13.34 -19.01 18.11
N SER A 7 -13.98 -18.78 16.98
CA SER A 7 -13.29 -18.59 15.72
C SER A 7 -12.48 -17.29 15.84
N ALA A 8 -11.16 -17.41 15.96
CA ALA A 8 -10.24 -16.30 15.75
C ALA A 8 -10.43 -15.82 14.30
N ALA A 9 -11.25 -14.80 14.12
CA ALA A 9 -11.34 -14.10 12.85
C ALA A 9 -9.94 -13.51 12.59
N CYS A 10 -9.24 -14.00 11.58
CA CYS A 10 -8.03 -13.35 11.05
C CYS A 10 -8.45 -11.91 10.74
N THR A 11 -8.00 -10.95 11.55
CA THR A 11 -8.49 -9.58 11.47
C THR A 11 -7.90 -8.91 10.23
N THR A 12 -8.69 -8.82 9.18
CA THR A 12 -8.45 -7.97 8.01
C THR A 12 -8.73 -6.48 8.32
N ALA A 13 -9.12 -6.18 9.58
CA ALA A 13 -9.37 -4.82 10.03
C ALA A 13 -8.10 -3.95 9.90
N PRO A 14 -8.24 -2.67 9.50
CA PRO A 14 -7.15 -1.72 9.53
C PRO A 14 -6.52 -1.60 10.91
N PRO A 15 -5.21 -1.22 11.02
CA PRO A 15 -4.58 -0.93 12.29
C PRO A 15 -5.30 0.21 13.02
N GLU A 16 -5.36 0.14 14.35
CA GLU A 16 -6.00 1.20 15.16
C GLU A 16 -5.25 2.54 15.04
N ASN A 17 -3.93 2.51 15.14
CA ASN A 17 -3.09 3.72 15.02
C ASN A 17 -2.38 3.76 13.66
N VAL A 18 -3.08 4.26 12.66
CA VAL A 18 -2.57 4.39 11.28
C VAL A 18 -1.61 5.56 11.06
N GLU A 19 -1.28 6.35 12.07
CA GLU A 19 -0.36 7.48 11.97
C GLU A 19 1.05 7.15 12.51
N ASN A 20 1.22 6.00 13.15
CA ASN A 20 2.50 5.55 13.69
C ASN A 20 2.88 4.20 13.07
N ILE A 21 3.96 4.18 12.27
CA ILE A 21 4.38 2.97 11.57
C ILE A 21 4.86 1.87 12.51
N CYS A 22 5.47 2.22 13.65
CA CYS A 22 5.86 1.24 14.66
C CYS A 22 4.62 0.55 15.26
N ALA A 23 3.61 1.33 15.67
CA ALA A 23 2.37 0.80 16.20
C ALA A 23 1.62 -0.08 15.16
N ILE A 24 1.65 0.30 13.88
CA ILE A 24 1.12 -0.55 12.80
C ILE A 24 1.80 -1.91 12.79
N PHE A 25 3.13 -1.96 12.86
CA PHE A 25 3.88 -3.21 12.80
C PHE A 25 3.82 -4.01 14.11
N GLU A 26 3.65 -3.35 15.24
CA GLU A 26 3.36 -4.01 16.52
C GLU A 26 2.03 -4.76 16.49
N GLU A 27 0.98 -4.11 16.00
CA GLU A 27 -0.35 -4.71 15.88
C GLU A 27 -0.40 -5.77 14.77
N LYS A 28 0.18 -5.48 13.60
CA LYS A 28 0.20 -6.36 12.41
C LYS A 28 1.59 -6.97 12.22
N ARG A 29 2.01 -7.82 13.13
CA ARG A 29 3.39 -8.36 13.22
C ARG A 29 3.95 -8.95 11.91
N GLY A 30 3.11 -9.57 11.08
CA GLY A 30 3.52 -10.11 9.78
C GLY A 30 3.82 -9.05 8.72
N TRP A 31 3.25 -7.85 8.86
CA TRP A 31 3.35 -6.81 7.84
C TRP A 31 4.74 -6.22 7.70
N TYR A 32 5.47 -6.06 8.82
CA TYR A 32 6.86 -5.61 8.78
C TYR A 32 7.73 -6.56 7.95
N LYS A 33 7.62 -7.87 8.22
CA LYS A 33 8.37 -8.90 7.50
C LYS A 33 8.04 -8.89 6.00
N SER A 34 6.77 -8.77 5.65
CA SER A 34 6.32 -8.68 4.26
C SER A 34 6.85 -7.41 3.57
N ALA A 35 6.81 -6.26 4.26
CA ALA A 35 7.34 -5.01 3.76
C ALA A 35 8.86 -5.03 3.56
N LYS A 36 9.63 -5.61 4.50
CA LYS A 36 11.08 -5.80 4.37
C LYS A 36 11.42 -6.76 3.23
N LYS A 37 10.64 -7.82 3.03
CA LYS A 37 10.79 -8.76 1.92
C LYS A 37 10.60 -8.05 0.57
N SER A 38 9.57 -7.20 0.47
CA SER A 38 9.31 -6.38 -0.71
C SER A 38 10.43 -5.34 -0.94
N GLU A 39 10.89 -4.63 0.12
CA GLU A 39 12.03 -3.71 0.04
C GLU A 39 13.29 -4.42 -0.48
N LYS A 40 13.61 -5.58 0.09
CA LYS A 40 14.76 -6.38 -0.36
C LYS A 40 14.67 -6.78 -1.83
N ARG A 41 13.47 -7.13 -2.29
CA ARG A 41 13.24 -7.59 -3.67
C ARG A 41 13.27 -6.43 -4.67
N TRP A 42 12.63 -5.32 -4.34
CA TRP A 42 12.36 -4.23 -5.27
C TRP A 42 13.18 -2.97 -5.02
N GLY A 43 13.75 -2.82 -3.83
CA GLY A 43 14.61 -1.70 -3.44
C GLY A 43 13.86 -0.40 -3.10
N THR A 44 12.54 -0.41 -3.03
CA THR A 44 11.74 0.72 -2.55
C THR A 44 11.61 0.63 -1.04
N PRO A 45 11.96 1.70 -0.27
CA PRO A 45 11.96 1.65 1.19
C PRO A 45 10.58 1.31 1.77
N VAL A 46 10.55 0.59 2.90
CA VAL A 46 9.33 0.20 3.62
C VAL A 46 8.39 1.38 3.82
N HIS A 47 8.90 2.51 4.35
CA HIS A 47 8.08 3.68 4.65
C HIS A 47 7.43 4.34 3.41
N VAL A 48 8.07 4.23 2.24
CA VAL A 48 7.51 4.70 0.96
C VAL A 48 6.36 3.80 0.54
N GLN A 49 6.57 2.49 0.52
CA GLN A 49 5.53 1.52 0.15
C GLN A 49 4.31 1.59 1.07
N MET A 50 4.54 1.64 2.38
CA MET A 50 3.49 1.76 3.40
C MET A 50 2.68 3.05 3.23
N SER A 51 3.34 4.19 2.91
CA SER A 51 2.66 5.48 2.72
C SER A 51 1.74 5.48 1.50
N ILE A 52 2.08 4.73 0.45
CA ILE A 52 1.22 4.52 -0.73
C ILE A 52 0.00 3.69 -0.31
N ILE A 53 0.16 2.52 0.32
CA ILE A 53 -0.96 1.69 0.79
C ILE A 53 -1.89 2.48 1.72
N ARG A 54 -1.32 3.25 2.66
CA ARG A 54 -2.13 4.11 3.55
C ARG A 54 -2.98 5.10 2.77
N GLN A 55 -2.45 5.65 1.69
CA GLN A 55 -3.18 6.60 0.86
C GLN A 55 -4.27 5.93 0.03
N GLU A 56 -4.01 4.72 -0.48
CA GLU A 56 -4.92 4.01 -1.37
C GLU A 56 -6.14 3.43 -0.65
N SER A 57 -5.93 2.79 0.50
CA SER A 57 -6.99 2.04 1.18
C SER A 57 -7.17 2.36 2.65
N THR A 58 -6.28 3.15 3.26
CA THR A 58 -6.20 3.25 4.72
C THR A 58 -6.06 1.87 5.38
N PHE A 59 -5.32 0.97 4.74
CA PHE A 59 -5.12 -0.41 5.17
C PHE A 59 -6.39 -1.27 5.21
N GLN A 60 -7.43 -0.93 4.45
CA GLN A 60 -8.61 -1.77 4.29
C GLN A 60 -8.34 -2.84 3.22
N ALA A 61 -8.45 -4.10 3.61
CA ALA A 61 -8.18 -5.25 2.74
C ALA A 61 -9.11 -5.30 1.51
N ASP A 62 -10.38 -5.03 1.73
CA ASP A 62 -11.44 -5.11 0.72
C ASP A 62 -11.86 -3.74 0.15
N ALA A 63 -10.99 -2.72 0.29
CA ALA A 63 -11.29 -1.37 -0.18
C ALA A 63 -11.70 -1.36 -1.65
N ARG A 64 -12.74 -0.60 -1.94
CA ARG A 64 -13.25 -0.37 -3.30
C ARG A 64 -13.64 1.09 -3.48
N PRO A 65 -13.47 1.67 -4.67
CA PRO A 65 -14.02 2.99 -4.96
C PRO A 65 -15.52 3.03 -4.66
N PRO A 66 -16.04 4.14 -4.14
CA PRO A 66 -17.48 4.28 -3.90
C PRO A 66 -18.25 4.10 -5.22
N ARG A 67 -19.46 3.57 -5.12
CA ARG A 67 -20.35 3.50 -6.28
C ARG A 67 -20.75 4.92 -6.68
N GLY A 68 -20.76 5.20 -8.00
CA GLY A 68 -21.38 6.39 -8.52
C GLY A 68 -22.88 6.41 -8.20
N GLN A 69 -23.52 7.56 -8.30
CA GLN A 69 -24.96 7.72 -8.14
C GLN A 69 -25.55 8.21 -9.45
N LEU A 70 -26.55 7.49 -9.99
CA LEU A 70 -27.38 7.96 -11.07
C LEU A 70 -28.54 8.78 -10.47
N LEU A 71 -28.80 9.97 -11.02
CA LEU A 71 -29.82 10.89 -10.50
C LEU A 71 -29.66 11.30 -9.03
N GLY A 72 -28.43 11.17 -8.48
CA GLY A 72 -28.13 11.57 -7.11
C GLY A 72 -28.54 10.57 -6.01
N PHE A 73 -29.26 9.48 -6.32
CA PHE A 73 -29.73 8.53 -5.32
C PHE A 73 -29.73 7.05 -5.76
N ILE A 74 -29.65 6.76 -7.05
CA ILE A 74 -29.62 5.36 -7.53
C ILE A 74 -28.17 4.89 -7.57
N PRO A 75 -27.75 3.80 -6.86
CA PRO A 75 -26.40 3.25 -6.97
C PRO A 75 -26.08 2.89 -8.41
N TRP A 76 -24.97 3.45 -8.92
CA TRP A 76 -24.50 3.21 -10.29
C TRP A 76 -23.18 2.46 -10.30
N LYS A 77 -22.63 2.23 -11.49
CA LYS A 77 -21.34 1.54 -11.65
C LYS A 77 -20.22 2.27 -10.90
N ARG A 78 -19.23 1.52 -10.39
CA ARG A 78 -18.02 2.08 -9.83
C ARG A 78 -17.20 2.77 -10.94
N PRO A 79 -16.49 3.87 -10.64
CA PRO A 79 -15.68 4.59 -11.62
C PRO A 79 -14.46 3.77 -12.09
N SER A 80 -14.02 2.80 -11.31
CA SER A 80 -12.92 1.89 -11.67
C SER A 80 -13.11 0.53 -11.00
N ASN A 81 -12.31 -0.47 -11.43
CA ASN A 81 -12.22 -1.80 -10.84
C ASN A 81 -11.07 -1.92 -9.81
N ALA A 82 -10.57 -0.79 -9.30
CA ALA A 82 -9.57 -0.77 -8.23
C ALA A 82 -10.06 -1.55 -7.01
N TYR A 83 -9.16 -2.35 -6.41
CA TYR A 83 -9.51 -3.22 -5.28
C TYR A 83 -8.33 -3.44 -4.35
N GLY A 84 -8.68 -3.69 -3.08
CA GLY A 84 -7.76 -4.18 -2.08
C GLY A 84 -6.85 -3.11 -1.47
N TYR A 85 -5.84 -3.54 -0.75
CA TYR A 85 -4.88 -2.67 -0.06
C TYR A 85 -4.21 -1.64 -0.98
N ALA A 86 -3.80 -2.07 -2.16
CA ALA A 86 -3.03 -1.28 -3.13
C ALA A 86 -3.91 -0.57 -4.17
N GLN A 87 -5.24 -0.74 -4.14
CA GLN A 87 -6.18 -0.21 -5.13
C GLN A 87 -5.74 -0.49 -6.58
N ALA A 88 -5.12 -1.65 -6.80
CA ALA A 88 -4.69 -2.07 -8.12
C ALA A 88 -5.87 -2.32 -9.05
N LEU A 89 -5.77 -1.86 -10.31
CA LEU A 89 -6.71 -2.20 -11.37
C LEU A 89 -6.52 -3.64 -11.84
N ASP A 90 -7.59 -4.29 -12.32
CA ASP A 90 -7.54 -5.69 -12.78
C ASP A 90 -6.40 -5.95 -13.76
N GLY A 91 -6.31 -5.18 -14.85
CA GLY A 91 -5.27 -5.37 -15.86
C GLY A 91 -3.84 -5.12 -15.36
N THR A 92 -3.66 -4.19 -14.40
CA THR A 92 -2.34 -3.94 -13.79
C THR A 92 -1.96 -5.07 -12.83
N TRP A 93 -2.94 -5.62 -12.12
CA TRP A 93 -2.73 -6.76 -11.24
C TRP A 93 -2.41 -8.03 -12.02
N ASP A 94 -3.10 -8.28 -13.12
CA ASP A 94 -2.81 -9.42 -13.99
C ASP A 94 -1.40 -9.31 -14.58
N TRP A 95 -1.01 -8.11 -15.04
CA TRP A 95 0.37 -7.88 -15.49
C TRP A 95 1.40 -8.16 -14.39
N TYR A 96 1.16 -7.71 -13.16
CA TYR A 96 2.04 -8.00 -12.03
C TYR A 96 2.16 -9.52 -11.79
N ARG A 97 1.05 -10.24 -11.80
CA ARG A 97 1.03 -11.70 -11.62
C ARG A 97 1.83 -12.42 -12.69
N ASP A 98 1.69 -12.00 -13.93
CA ASP A 98 2.40 -12.59 -15.07
C ASP A 98 3.90 -12.27 -15.04
N ASP A 99 4.27 -11.01 -14.79
CA ASP A 99 5.67 -10.54 -14.76
C ASP A 99 6.47 -11.15 -13.59
N THR A 100 5.80 -11.41 -12.46
CA THR A 100 6.44 -11.93 -11.25
C THR A 100 6.29 -13.43 -11.03
N GLY A 101 5.44 -14.10 -11.81
CA GLY A 101 5.09 -15.51 -11.64
C GLY A 101 4.19 -15.78 -10.42
N ARG A 102 3.66 -14.74 -9.76
CA ARG A 102 2.80 -14.86 -8.55
C ARG A 102 1.33 -15.11 -8.92
N ARG A 103 1.05 -16.21 -9.58
CA ARG A 103 -0.28 -16.51 -10.16
C ARG A 103 -1.43 -16.54 -9.16
N PHE A 104 -1.14 -16.83 -7.88
CA PHE A 104 -2.12 -16.92 -6.80
C PHE A 104 -2.13 -15.68 -5.89
N ALA A 105 -1.47 -14.60 -6.29
CA ALA A 105 -1.47 -13.36 -5.53
C ALA A 105 -2.88 -12.76 -5.46
N ASP A 106 -3.24 -12.23 -4.26
CA ASP A 106 -4.54 -11.66 -3.97
C ASP A 106 -4.42 -10.19 -3.54
N ARG A 107 -5.30 -9.32 -4.04
CA ARG A 107 -5.24 -7.86 -3.76
C ARG A 107 -5.65 -7.50 -2.34
N ASP A 108 -6.35 -8.37 -1.64
CA ASP A 108 -6.75 -8.25 -0.23
C ASP A 108 -5.83 -9.02 0.73
N ASP A 109 -4.77 -9.66 0.22
CA ASP A 109 -3.63 -10.11 1.00
C ASP A 109 -2.56 -9.01 1.11
N PHE A 110 -2.12 -8.71 2.33
CA PHE A 110 -1.17 -7.62 2.56
C PHE A 110 0.23 -7.91 1.98
N GLU A 111 0.72 -9.17 2.08
CA GLU A 111 2.04 -9.53 1.53
C GLU A 111 2.06 -9.36 0.01
N ASP A 112 1.00 -9.77 -0.66
CA ASP A 112 0.88 -9.63 -2.10
C ASP A 112 0.72 -8.16 -2.52
N ALA A 113 -0.08 -7.40 -1.79
CA ALA A 113 -0.30 -5.99 -2.07
C ALA A 113 0.94 -5.12 -1.88
N ILE A 114 1.73 -5.37 -0.82
CA ILE A 114 2.98 -4.61 -0.59
C ILE A 114 4.07 -5.01 -1.61
N ASP A 115 4.13 -6.28 -2.02
CA ASP A 115 5.03 -6.73 -3.09
C ASP A 115 4.66 -6.09 -4.43
N PHE A 116 3.36 -5.97 -4.73
CA PHE A 116 2.85 -5.23 -5.89
C PHE A 116 3.28 -3.75 -5.89
N VAL A 117 3.14 -3.05 -4.76
CA VAL A 117 3.58 -1.65 -4.64
C VAL A 117 5.08 -1.53 -4.87
N GLY A 118 5.88 -2.43 -4.31
CA GLY A 118 7.32 -2.51 -4.55
C GLY A 118 7.66 -2.73 -6.02
N TRP A 119 6.99 -3.68 -6.68
CA TRP A 119 7.12 -3.95 -8.11
C TRP A 119 6.78 -2.72 -8.96
N TYR A 120 5.64 -2.07 -8.71
CA TYR A 120 5.18 -0.93 -9.48
C TYR A 120 6.09 0.30 -9.34
N THR A 121 6.58 0.57 -8.13
CA THR A 121 7.56 1.64 -7.89
C THR A 121 8.91 1.34 -8.55
N ASN A 122 9.32 0.07 -8.59
CA ASN A 122 10.50 -0.37 -9.34
C ASN A 122 10.31 -0.20 -10.86
N LEU A 123 9.12 -0.47 -11.41
CA LEU A 123 8.81 -0.15 -12.82
C LEU A 123 8.93 1.35 -13.10
N SER A 124 8.41 2.21 -12.20
CA SER A 124 8.53 3.65 -12.32
C SER A 124 9.99 4.12 -12.30
N ASN A 125 10.82 3.52 -11.45
CA ASN A 125 12.26 3.78 -11.44
C ASN A 125 12.93 3.37 -12.77
N LYS A 126 12.67 2.15 -13.24
CA LYS A 126 13.29 1.63 -14.47
C LYS A 126 12.83 2.34 -15.73
N SER A 127 11.55 2.70 -15.83
CA SER A 127 10.95 3.23 -17.08
C SER A 127 11.01 4.74 -17.22
N VAL A 128 10.98 5.49 -16.11
CA VAL A 128 10.96 6.96 -16.12
C VAL A 128 11.95 7.62 -15.16
N GLY A 129 12.83 6.83 -14.53
CA GLY A 129 13.95 7.35 -13.72
C GLY A 129 13.57 7.93 -12.35
N ILE A 130 12.36 7.67 -11.85
CA ILE A 130 11.94 8.15 -10.54
C ILE A 130 12.71 7.42 -9.44
N SER A 131 13.36 8.17 -8.53
CA SER A 131 14.04 7.57 -7.39
C SER A 131 13.06 6.77 -6.52
N LYS A 132 13.47 5.59 -6.07
CA LYS A 132 12.69 4.76 -5.13
C LYS A 132 12.53 5.42 -3.75
N TRP A 133 13.36 6.43 -3.46
CA TRP A 133 13.35 7.24 -2.25
C TRP A 133 12.57 8.56 -2.42
N ASP A 134 11.85 8.73 -3.53
CA ASP A 134 11.04 9.91 -3.82
C ASP A 134 9.53 9.57 -3.74
N PRO A 135 8.92 9.63 -2.56
CA PRO A 135 7.51 9.25 -2.37
C PRO A 135 6.55 10.13 -3.18
N TYR A 136 6.90 11.42 -3.37
CA TYR A 136 6.07 12.35 -4.12
C TYR A 136 5.91 11.92 -5.59
N ASN A 137 7.03 11.75 -6.29
CA ASN A 137 6.98 11.36 -7.70
C ASN A 137 6.57 9.90 -7.89
N GLN A 138 6.91 9.00 -6.96
CA GLN A 138 6.43 7.62 -6.97
C GLN A 138 4.90 7.57 -6.88
N TYR A 139 4.29 8.36 -5.99
CA TYR A 139 2.84 8.40 -5.88
C TYR A 139 2.17 9.02 -7.12
N LEU A 140 2.73 10.08 -7.68
CA LEU A 140 2.22 10.66 -8.94
C LEU A 140 2.24 9.63 -10.08
N ALA A 141 3.32 8.87 -10.21
CA ALA A 141 3.43 7.82 -11.24
C ALA A 141 2.53 6.62 -10.92
N TYR A 142 2.30 6.32 -9.64
CA TYR A 142 1.39 5.28 -9.20
C TYR A 142 -0.05 5.56 -9.66
N HIS A 143 -0.49 6.81 -9.51
CA HIS A 143 -1.83 7.23 -9.88
C HIS A 143 -2.01 7.46 -11.39
N GLU A 144 -1.06 8.11 -12.06
CA GLU A 144 -1.17 8.50 -13.49
C GLU A 144 -0.64 7.45 -14.46
N GLY A 145 0.03 6.42 -13.95
CA GLY A 145 0.88 5.56 -14.74
C GLY A 145 2.18 6.26 -15.16
N GLN A 146 3.21 5.49 -15.52
CA GLN A 146 4.51 6.02 -15.94
C GLN A 146 4.40 6.92 -17.18
N GLY A 147 3.49 6.58 -18.10
CA GLY A 147 3.22 7.38 -19.30
C GLY A 147 2.59 8.73 -18.98
N GLY A 148 1.62 8.77 -18.07
CA GLY A 148 0.96 9.99 -17.59
C GLY A 148 1.94 10.89 -16.84
N TRP A 149 2.76 10.32 -15.95
CA TRP A 149 3.80 11.05 -15.24
C TRP A 149 4.80 11.70 -16.21
N ARG A 150 5.30 10.97 -17.21
CA ARG A 150 6.23 11.50 -18.24
C ARG A 150 5.63 12.65 -19.02
N LYS A 151 4.34 12.59 -19.35
CA LYS A 151 3.60 13.67 -20.04
C LYS A 151 3.27 14.84 -19.11
N GLY A 152 3.44 14.68 -17.79
CA GLY A 152 3.11 15.70 -16.80
C GLY A 152 1.60 15.94 -16.62
N SER A 153 0.75 14.93 -16.89
CA SER A 153 -0.72 15.03 -16.78
C SER A 153 -1.19 15.42 -15.37
N TYR A 154 -0.41 15.07 -14.35
CA TYR A 154 -0.67 15.44 -12.95
C TYR A 154 -0.58 16.95 -12.67
N LYS A 155 0.14 17.73 -13.51
CA LYS A 155 0.37 19.17 -13.29
C LYS A 155 -0.93 19.98 -13.29
N GLN A 156 -1.95 19.52 -14.01
CA GLN A 156 -3.26 20.13 -14.05
C GLN A 156 -4.22 19.61 -12.97
N LYS A 157 -3.80 18.65 -12.16
CA LYS A 157 -4.60 18.00 -11.11
C LYS A 157 -4.09 18.42 -9.72
N ARG A 158 -4.46 19.63 -9.29
CA ARG A 158 -4.02 20.17 -7.99
C ARG A 158 -4.30 19.21 -6.83
N TRP A 159 -5.47 18.59 -6.81
CA TRP A 159 -5.82 17.58 -5.80
C TRP A 159 -4.82 16.42 -5.74
N LEU A 160 -4.31 15.97 -6.91
CA LEU A 160 -3.35 14.87 -6.96
C LEU A 160 -1.97 15.29 -6.46
N THR A 161 -1.51 16.49 -6.84
CA THR A 161 -0.24 17.02 -6.34
C THR A 161 -0.29 17.31 -4.84
N ASP A 162 -1.43 17.75 -4.30
CA ASP A 162 -1.63 17.94 -2.86
C ASP A 162 -1.67 16.59 -2.13
N THR A 163 -2.28 15.56 -2.71
CA THR A 163 -2.25 14.19 -2.18
C THR A 163 -0.83 13.62 -2.19
N ALA A 164 -0.08 13.79 -3.28
CA ALA A 164 1.31 13.34 -3.37
C ALA A 164 2.20 14.01 -2.30
N ARG A 165 1.99 15.29 -1.97
CA ARG A 165 2.68 15.97 -0.85
C ARG A 165 2.35 15.33 0.51
N LYS A 166 1.09 14.93 0.73
CA LYS A 166 0.70 14.23 1.96
C LYS A 166 1.37 12.87 2.07
N VAL A 167 1.48 12.14 0.96
CA VAL A 167 2.20 10.85 0.90
C VAL A 167 3.69 11.06 1.20
N ASP A 168 4.33 12.07 0.59
CA ASP A 168 5.74 12.40 0.84
C ASP A 168 5.99 12.76 2.31
N HIS A 169 5.17 13.65 2.87
CA HIS A 169 5.29 14.05 4.28
C HIS A 169 5.13 12.84 5.22
N ARG A 170 4.13 11.99 4.98
CA ARG A 170 3.90 10.76 5.76
C ARG A 170 5.08 9.81 5.65
N ALA A 171 5.58 9.56 4.43
CA ALA A 171 6.70 8.66 4.21
C ALA A 171 7.95 9.13 4.98
N ARG A 172 8.26 10.44 4.96
CA ARG A 172 9.40 11.00 5.71
C ARG A 172 9.22 10.86 7.22
N ALA A 173 8.04 11.16 7.74
CA ALA A 173 7.72 10.99 9.16
C ALA A 173 7.86 9.53 9.59
N TRP A 174 7.31 8.61 8.79
CA TRP A 174 7.40 7.18 9.06
C TRP A 174 8.83 6.61 8.91
N GLY A 175 9.63 7.14 7.99
CA GLY A 175 11.05 6.80 7.91
C GLY A 175 11.82 7.22 9.16
N ALA A 176 11.45 8.35 9.78
CA ALA A 176 12.03 8.78 11.05
C ALA A 176 11.56 7.92 12.23
N GLN A 177 10.26 7.59 12.30
CA GLN A 177 9.70 6.71 13.33
C GLN A 177 10.33 5.31 13.28
N LEU A 178 10.44 4.73 12.08
CA LEU A 178 10.93 3.36 11.87
C LEU A 178 12.36 3.19 12.40
N LYS A 179 13.23 4.20 12.28
CA LYS A 179 14.57 4.18 12.87
C LYS A 179 14.58 3.97 14.40
N GLY A 180 13.50 4.33 15.08
CA GLY A 180 13.39 4.16 16.52
C GLY A 180 12.87 2.79 16.96
N CYS A 181 12.30 1.99 16.07
CA CYS A 181 11.72 0.68 16.40
C CYS A 181 12.20 -0.47 15.50
N GLU A 182 13.02 -0.19 14.48
CA GLU A 182 13.43 -1.18 13.49
C GLU A 182 14.22 -2.33 14.13
N ASP A 183 15.13 -2.04 15.05
CA ASP A 183 15.93 -3.06 15.75
C ASP A 183 15.05 -4.04 16.54
N ASP A 184 14.00 -3.52 17.19
CA ASP A 184 13.07 -4.35 17.96
C ASP A 184 12.21 -5.22 17.03
N LEU A 185 11.77 -4.66 15.90
CA LEU A 185 11.01 -5.37 14.88
C LEU A 185 11.83 -6.48 14.21
N ASP A 186 13.13 -6.25 13.96
CA ASP A 186 14.04 -7.21 13.35
C ASP A 186 14.40 -8.36 14.30
N THR A 187 14.58 -8.08 15.59
CA THR A 187 14.94 -9.10 16.59
C THR A 187 13.77 -9.95 17.07
N GLY A 188 12.54 -9.57 16.75
CA GLY A 188 11.33 -10.25 17.24
C GLY A 188 11.16 -10.17 18.77
N TRP A 189 11.80 -9.20 19.43
CA TRP A 189 11.79 -8.97 20.89
C TRP A 189 10.37 -8.95 21.50
N TRP A 190 9.38 -8.53 20.72
CA TRP A 190 7.95 -8.50 21.08
C TRP A 190 7.36 -9.85 21.51
N ILE A 191 8.05 -10.97 21.24
CA ILE A 191 7.56 -12.31 21.57
C ILE A 191 7.72 -12.62 23.05
N PHE A 192 8.57 -11.87 23.77
CA PHE A 192 8.96 -12.16 25.15
C PHE A 192 8.65 -11.05 26.16
N GLY A 193 8.04 -9.94 25.75
CA GLY A 193 7.74 -8.78 26.59
C GLY A 193 6.23 -8.53 26.73
N GLY A 194 5.53 -9.46 27.39
CA GLY A 194 4.12 -9.32 27.77
C GLY A 194 3.88 -10.02 29.11
#